data_18f9778467fe19eb7b91763ae460fb4f
#
_entry.id   18f9778467fe19eb7b91763ae460fb4f
#
_cell.length_a   1.000
_cell.length_b   1.000
_cell.length_c   1.000
_cell.angle_alpha   90.00
_cell.angle_beta   90.00
_cell.angle_gamma   90.00
#
_symmetry.space_group_name_H-M   'P 1'
#
loop_
_entity.id
_entity.type
_entity.pdbx_description
1 polymer ?
#
loop_
_entity_poly.entity_id
_entity_poly.type
_entity_poly.pdbx_seq_one_letter_code
_entity_poly.pdbx_strand_id
1 'polypeptide(L)'
;MSDSDYIQLNSVAEEMATYVKSLPRYSTYSTLQEVPLKRFFSDRMMVVDVIRQGIPNPLFMSIKELTPFSDQEWSDFLDISLKSLQRYKKESDYVFRSIHSEKIIELMEVTVVGLEVFDSAENFAAWLNASSHALGNRRPIELLRDSYGKELVLSELQRIDQGVFV
;
A
#
# COMPACT_ATOMS: atom_id res chain seq x y z
N MET A 1 6.76 -5.93 15.33
CA MET A 1 5.69 -5.00 14.91
C MET A 1 4.97 -4.49 16.15
N SER A 2 4.71 -3.18 16.25
CA SER A 2 3.99 -2.65 17.41
C SER A 2 2.53 -3.14 17.42
N ASP A 3 1.89 -3.17 18.61
CA ASP A 3 0.48 -3.56 18.71
C ASP A 3 -0.42 -2.64 17.85
N SER A 4 -0.06 -1.36 17.75
CA SER A 4 -0.77 -0.38 16.91
C SER A 4 -0.67 -0.71 15.44
N ASP A 5 0.54 -1.02 14.93
CA ASP A 5 0.75 -1.38 13.53
C ASP A 5 -0.01 -2.66 13.17
N TYR A 6 0.00 -3.63 14.08
CA TYR A 6 -0.72 -4.89 13.90
C TYR A 6 -2.25 -4.69 13.82
N ILE A 7 -2.80 -3.85 14.69
CA ILE A 7 -4.24 -3.52 14.68
C ILE A 7 -4.62 -2.82 13.38
N GLN A 8 -3.82 -1.84 12.94
CA GLN A 8 -4.08 -1.13 11.67
C GLN A 8 -3.98 -2.05 10.46
N LEU A 9 -2.98 -2.93 10.42
CA LEU A 9 -2.80 -3.92 9.35
C LEU A 9 -4.01 -4.85 9.24
N ASN A 10 -4.50 -5.36 10.37
CA ASN A 10 -5.69 -6.22 10.40
C ASN A 10 -6.95 -5.47 9.97
N SER A 11 -7.13 -4.22 10.41
CA SER A 11 -8.26 -3.38 10.00
C SER A 11 -8.29 -3.19 8.48
N VAL A 12 -7.17 -2.85 7.88
CA VAL A 12 -7.06 -2.71 6.41
C VAL A 12 -7.33 -4.03 5.71
N ALA A 13 -6.83 -5.15 6.25
CA ALA A 13 -7.06 -6.48 5.69
C ALA A 13 -8.56 -6.85 5.69
N GLU A 14 -9.27 -6.57 6.77
CA GLU A 14 -10.72 -6.82 6.89
C GLU A 14 -11.52 -5.92 5.94
N GLU A 15 -11.19 -4.64 5.86
CA GLU A 15 -11.85 -3.70 4.94
C GLU A 15 -11.59 -4.08 3.49
N MET A 16 -10.38 -4.47 3.13
CA MET A 16 -10.04 -4.95 1.79
C MET A 16 -10.82 -6.22 1.45
N ALA A 17 -10.89 -7.19 2.37
CA ALA A 17 -11.65 -8.42 2.19
C ALA A 17 -13.14 -8.12 1.97
N THR A 18 -13.71 -7.21 2.75
CA THR A 18 -15.10 -6.77 2.63
C THR A 18 -15.34 -6.11 1.27
N TYR A 19 -14.43 -5.25 0.85
CA TYR A 19 -14.49 -4.59 -0.45
C TYR A 19 -14.42 -5.60 -1.60
N VAL A 20 -13.48 -6.52 -1.58
CA VAL A 20 -13.34 -7.58 -2.60
C VAL A 20 -14.61 -8.41 -2.71
N LYS A 21 -15.22 -8.80 -1.58
CA LYS A 21 -16.50 -9.53 -1.57
C LYS A 21 -17.66 -8.74 -2.19
N SER A 22 -17.62 -7.42 -2.14
CA SER A 22 -18.64 -6.57 -2.78
C SER A 22 -18.56 -6.59 -4.30
N LEU A 23 -17.43 -7.02 -4.87
CA LEU A 23 -17.27 -7.13 -6.31
C LEU A 23 -18.01 -8.37 -6.83
N PRO A 24 -18.78 -8.27 -7.94
CA PRO A 24 -19.65 -9.35 -8.41
C PRO A 24 -18.94 -10.69 -8.60
N ARG A 25 -17.69 -10.67 -9.07
CA ARG A 25 -16.88 -11.87 -9.33
C ARG A 25 -16.54 -12.64 -8.06
N TYR A 26 -16.44 -11.95 -6.91
CA TYR A 26 -15.97 -12.52 -5.64
C TYR A 26 -17.07 -12.66 -4.59
N SER A 27 -18.31 -12.33 -4.91
CA SER A 27 -19.45 -12.35 -3.99
C SER A 27 -19.78 -13.74 -3.42
N THR A 28 -19.40 -14.82 -4.12
CA THR A 28 -19.62 -16.23 -3.73
C THR A 28 -18.45 -16.84 -2.96
N TYR A 29 -17.36 -16.14 -2.77
CA TYR A 29 -16.21 -16.63 -2.02
C TYR A 29 -16.47 -16.59 -0.50
N SER A 30 -17.07 -17.66 0.03
CA SER A 30 -17.37 -17.80 1.46
C SER A 30 -16.11 -17.92 2.35
N THR A 31 -14.96 -18.21 1.76
CA THR A 31 -13.68 -18.38 2.47
C THR A 31 -12.87 -17.10 2.64
N LEU A 32 -13.38 -15.95 2.19
CA LEU A 32 -12.71 -14.65 2.35
C LEU A 32 -12.95 -14.00 3.72
N GLN A 33 -13.28 -14.78 4.77
CA GLN A 33 -13.42 -14.21 6.11
C GLN A 33 -12.12 -13.61 6.65
N GLU A 34 -10.99 -14.09 6.16
CA GLU A 34 -9.66 -13.56 6.45
C GLU A 34 -8.78 -13.75 5.22
N VAL A 35 -8.79 -12.80 4.27
CA VAL A 35 -7.74 -12.78 3.25
C VAL A 35 -6.59 -11.98 3.85
N PRO A 36 -5.51 -12.61 4.34
CA PRO A 36 -4.30 -11.87 4.66
C PRO A 36 -3.92 -11.02 3.44
N LEU A 37 -3.49 -9.78 3.64
CA LEU A 37 -3.11 -8.89 2.53
C LEU A 37 -2.11 -9.55 1.58
N LYS A 38 -1.23 -10.41 2.09
CA LYS A 38 -0.33 -11.26 1.26
C LYS A 38 -1.07 -12.10 0.23
N ARG A 39 -2.19 -12.71 0.60
CA ARG A 39 -2.99 -13.52 -0.33
C ARG A 39 -3.65 -12.63 -1.39
N PHE A 40 -4.12 -11.44 -1.00
CA PHE A 40 -4.63 -10.45 -1.95
C PHE A 40 -3.56 -10.10 -2.99
N PHE A 41 -2.35 -9.75 -2.57
CA PHE A 41 -1.26 -9.40 -3.49
C PHE A 41 -0.77 -10.56 -4.34
N SER A 42 -0.89 -11.81 -3.88
CA SER A 42 -0.51 -13.00 -4.67
C SER A 42 -1.52 -13.34 -5.75
N ASP A 43 -2.79 -12.97 -5.59
CA ASP A 43 -3.82 -13.11 -6.62
C ASP A 43 -3.82 -11.90 -7.56
N ARG A 44 -2.97 -11.95 -8.58
CA ARG A 44 -2.79 -10.84 -9.53
C ARG A 44 -4.06 -10.46 -10.27
N MET A 45 -4.95 -11.40 -10.54
CA MET A 45 -6.24 -11.09 -11.18
C MET A 45 -7.17 -10.32 -10.24
N MET A 46 -7.20 -10.69 -8.97
CA MET A 46 -7.95 -9.95 -7.93
C MET A 46 -7.43 -8.50 -7.80
N VAL A 47 -6.12 -8.32 -7.80
CA VAL A 47 -5.50 -6.98 -7.79
C VAL A 47 -5.94 -6.15 -9.01
N VAL A 48 -5.91 -6.74 -10.21
CA VAL A 48 -6.36 -6.08 -11.45
C VAL A 48 -7.83 -5.66 -11.35
N ASP A 49 -8.70 -6.55 -10.86
CA ASP A 49 -10.13 -6.26 -10.75
C ASP A 49 -10.40 -5.13 -9.75
N VAL A 50 -9.69 -5.11 -8.61
CA VAL A 50 -9.78 -4.02 -7.61
C VAL A 50 -9.31 -2.70 -8.21
N ILE A 51 -8.18 -2.68 -8.90
CA ILE A 51 -7.66 -1.46 -9.56
C ILE A 51 -8.67 -0.90 -10.57
N ARG A 52 -9.25 -1.77 -11.41
CA ARG A 52 -10.22 -1.36 -12.43
C ARG A 52 -11.53 -0.86 -11.84
N GLN A 53 -11.97 -1.44 -10.74
CA GLN A 53 -13.17 -0.98 -10.02
C GLN A 53 -12.93 0.36 -9.32
N GLY A 54 -11.71 0.60 -8.86
CA GLY A 54 -11.31 1.79 -8.13
C GLY A 54 -11.39 1.61 -6.60
N ILE A 55 -10.50 2.28 -5.88
CA ILE A 55 -10.45 2.25 -4.41
C ILE A 55 -11.44 3.28 -3.86
N PRO A 56 -12.43 2.88 -3.04
CA PRO A 56 -13.31 3.83 -2.35
C PRO A 56 -12.55 4.66 -1.32
N ASN A 57 -12.97 5.90 -1.13
CA ASN A 57 -12.34 6.81 -0.18
C ASN A 57 -12.20 6.25 1.24
N PRO A 58 -13.21 5.60 1.86
CA PRO A 58 -13.02 5.03 3.20
C PRO A 58 -11.87 4.03 3.28
N LEU A 59 -11.74 3.14 2.29
CA LEU A 59 -10.64 2.18 2.21
C LEU A 59 -9.30 2.89 1.99
N PHE A 60 -9.25 3.92 1.15
CA PHE A 60 -8.04 4.73 0.99
C PHE A 60 -7.61 5.39 2.30
N MET A 61 -8.54 5.90 3.08
CA MET A 61 -8.22 6.52 4.38
C MET A 61 -7.58 5.50 5.34
N SER A 62 -8.10 4.29 5.42
CA SER A 62 -7.51 3.23 6.23
C SER A 62 -6.12 2.80 5.72
N ILE A 63 -5.94 2.68 4.41
CA ILE A 63 -4.63 2.42 3.79
C ILE A 63 -3.65 3.55 4.11
N LYS A 64 -4.10 4.79 4.00
CA LYS A 64 -3.29 5.97 4.29
C LYS A 64 -2.80 6.00 5.74
N GLU A 65 -3.65 5.63 6.69
CA GLU A 65 -3.29 5.53 8.12
C GLU A 65 -2.26 4.43 8.39
N LEU A 66 -2.31 3.33 7.64
CA LEU A 66 -1.33 2.25 7.73
C LEU A 66 0.05 2.66 7.18
N THR A 67 0.08 3.50 6.14
CA THR A 67 1.30 3.86 5.44
C THR A 67 2.06 5.00 6.13
N PRO A 68 3.41 5.02 6.08
CA PRO A 68 4.21 6.07 6.70
C PRO A 68 4.33 7.33 5.84
N PHE A 69 3.37 7.60 4.96
CA PHE A 69 3.42 8.72 4.01
C PHE A 69 2.56 9.89 4.46
N SER A 70 3.11 11.09 4.38
CA SER A 70 2.40 12.35 4.62
C SER A 70 1.37 12.66 3.51
N ASP A 71 0.46 13.60 3.77
CA ASP A 71 -0.48 14.10 2.76
C ASP A 71 0.24 14.68 1.53
N GLN A 72 1.37 15.36 1.73
CA GLN A 72 2.17 15.89 0.63
C GLN A 72 2.77 14.77 -0.21
N GLU A 73 3.34 13.74 0.41
CA GLU A 73 3.87 12.58 -0.31
C GLU A 73 2.78 11.84 -1.07
N TRP A 74 1.59 11.64 -0.45
CA TRP A 74 0.46 11.06 -1.15
C TRP A 74 -0.01 11.89 -2.36
N SER A 75 -0.04 13.23 -2.24
CA SER A 75 -0.39 14.08 -3.36
C SER A 75 0.63 13.96 -4.50
N ASP A 76 1.91 13.87 -4.17
CA ASP A 76 3.00 13.67 -5.14
C ASP A 76 2.91 12.30 -5.81
N PHE A 77 2.66 11.22 -5.06
CA PHE A 77 2.50 9.86 -5.61
C PHE A 77 1.29 9.72 -6.54
N LEU A 78 0.19 10.38 -6.21
CA LEU A 78 -1.04 10.33 -6.99
C LEU A 78 -1.05 11.35 -8.15
N ASP A 79 -0.03 12.19 -8.25
CA ASP A 79 0.04 13.29 -9.23
C ASP A 79 -1.21 14.18 -9.21
N ILE A 80 -1.63 14.57 -8.02
CA ILE A 80 -2.74 15.48 -7.77
C ILE A 80 -2.29 16.62 -6.86
N SER A 81 -3.03 17.73 -6.86
CA SER A 81 -2.75 18.80 -5.91
C SER A 81 -3.13 18.40 -4.48
N LEU A 82 -2.40 18.92 -3.49
CA LEU A 82 -2.75 18.74 -2.08
C LEU A 82 -4.19 19.18 -1.78
N LYS A 83 -4.66 20.25 -2.45
CA LYS A 83 -6.05 20.73 -2.36
C LYS A 83 -7.05 19.68 -2.88
N SER A 84 -6.72 19.02 -3.98
CA SER A 84 -7.56 17.93 -4.53
C SER A 84 -7.60 16.74 -3.57
N LEU A 85 -6.46 16.34 -3.01
CA LEU A 85 -6.40 15.29 -2.01
C LEU A 85 -7.26 15.60 -0.78
N GLN A 86 -7.16 16.82 -0.25
CA GLN A 86 -7.96 17.27 0.90
C GLN A 86 -9.46 17.28 0.59
N ARG A 87 -9.84 17.62 -0.64
CA ARG A 87 -11.24 17.54 -1.07
C ARG A 87 -11.73 16.10 -1.11
N TYR A 88 -10.98 15.18 -1.75
CA TYR A 88 -11.37 13.76 -1.85
C TYR A 88 -11.48 13.09 -0.47
N LYS A 89 -10.62 13.44 0.47
CA LYS A 89 -10.70 12.94 1.85
C LYS A 89 -12.01 13.27 2.56
N LYS A 90 -12.69 14.34 2.15
CA LYS A 90 -13.98 14.77 2.73
C LYS A 90 -15.21 14.16 2.03
N GLU A 91 -15.03 13.57 0.87
CA GLU A 91 -16.10 12.97 0.05
C GLU A 91 -16.16 11.47 0.33
N SER A 92 -17.04 11.03 1.24
CA SER A 92 -17.13 9.63 1.69
C SER A 92 -17.51 8.65 0.58
N ASP A 93 -18.18 9.12 -0.48
CA ASP A 93 -18.61 8.34 -1.64
C ASP A 93 -17.66 8.45 -2.84
N TYR A 94 -16.55 9.19 -2.70
CA TYR A 94 -15.54 9.31 -3.75
C TYR A 94 -14.85 7.96 -4.00
N VAL A 95 -14.68 7.62 -5.27
CA VAL A 95 -13.93 6.43 -5.72
C VAL A 95 -12.78 6.87 -6.60
N PHE A 96 -11.56 6.47 -6.23
CA PHE A 96 -10.36 6.81 -7.00
C PHE A 96 -10.38 6.11 -8.36
N ARG A 97 -9.96 6.83 -9.41
CA ARG A 97 -9.79 6.25 -10.75
C ARG A 97 -8.72 5.16 -10.74
N SER A 98 -8.74 4.28 -11.76
CA SER A 98 -7.82 3.15 -11.85
C SER A 98 -6.34 3.54 -11.75
N ILE A 99 -5.92 4.64 -12.36
CA ILE A 99 -4.53 5.12 -12.28
C ILE A 99 -4.10 5.47 -10.85
N HIS A 100 -4.99 6.09 -10.08
CA HIS A 100 -4.71 6.40 -8.66
C HIS A 100 -4.81 5.14 -7.80
N SER A 101 -5.80 4.28 -8.09
CA SER A 101 -6.01 3.03 -7.36
C SER A 101 -4.82 2.07 -7.51
N GLU A 102 -4.21 2.01 -8.69
CA GLU A 102 -2.98 1.25 -8.93
C GLU A 102 -1.86 1.73 -8.01
N LYS A 103 -1.61 3.03 -7.95
CA LYS A 103 -0.60 3.62 -7.07
C LYS A 103 -0.91 3.37 -5.58
N ILE A 104 -2.16 3.50 -5.17
CA ILE A 104 -2.58 3.21 -3.78
C ILE A 104 -2.26 1.74 -3.43
N ILE A 105 -2.58 0.80 -4.30
CA ILE A 105 -2.29 -0.63 -4.11
C ILE A 105 -0.79 -0.90 -4.09
N GLU A 106 -0.01 -0.28 -4.98
CA GLU A 106 1.45 -0.42 -4.99
C GLU A 106 2.08 0.05 -3.67
N LEU A 107 1.65 1.19 -3.15
CA LEU A 107 2.18 1.74 -1.89
C LEU A 107 1.74 0.93 -0.67
N MET A 108 0.53 0.37 -0.70
CA MET A 108 0.08 -0.57 0.32
C MET A 108 0.93 -1.86 0.31
N GLU A 109 1.21 -2.43 -0.87
CA GLU A 109 2.07 -3.63 -1.00
C GLU A 109 3.46 -3.39 -0.38
N VAL A 110 4.11 -2.29 -0.76
CA VAL A 110 5.43 -1.91 -0.20
C VAL A 110 5.37 -1.73 1.31
N THR A 111 4.30 -1.12 1.83
CA THR A 111 4.14 -0.89 3.27
C THR A 111 3.98 -2.20 4.02
N VAL A 112 3.15 -3.12 3.53
CA VAL A 112 2.95 -4.44 4.17
C VAL A 112 4.27 -5.20 4.26
N VAL A 113 5.04 -5.25 3.17
CA VAL A 113 6.35 -5.91 3.15
C VAL A 113 7.34 -5.18 4.08
N GLY A 114 7.35 -3.85 4.04
CA GLY A 114 8.25 -3.05 4.89
C GLY A 114 7.98 -3.24 6.40
N LEU A 115 6.71 -3.29 6.81
CA LEU A 115 6.33 -3.55 8.21
C LEU A 115 6.79 -4.93 8.68
N GLU A 116 6.73 -5.94 7.83
CA GLU A 116 7.22 -7.29 8.14
C GLU A 116 8.75 -7.33 8.29
N VAL A 117 9.47 -6.63 7.41
CA VAL A 117 10.94 -6.61 7.41
C VAL A 117 11.50 -5.83 8.59
N PHE A 118 10.89 -4.71 8.97
CA PHE A 118 11.42 -3.78 9.98
C PHE A 118 10.72 -3.87 11.35
N ASP A 119 9.69 -4.67 11.48
CA ASP A 119 8.91 -4.85 12.72
C ASP A 119 8.26 -3.58 13.31
N SER A 120 8.38 -2.44 12.64
CA SER A 120 7.69 -1.20 13.04
C SER A 120 7.57 -0.21 11.88
N ALA A 121 6.50 0.58 11.90
CA ALA A 121 6.27 1.67 10.95
C ALA A 121 7.37 2.74 11.04
N GLU A 122 7.88 3.01 12.25
CA GLU A 122 8.95 3.99 12.49
C GLU A 122 10.27 3.57 11.82
N ASN A 123 10.72 2.32 12.03
CA ASN A 123 11.93 1.79 11.42
C ASN A 123 11.80 1.73 9.90
N PHE A 124 10.66 1.31 9.41
CA PHE A 124 10.38 1.29 7.97
C PHE A 124 10.43 2.71 7.38
N ALA A 125 9.80 3.69 8.02
CA ALA A 125 9.84 5.08 7.60
C ALA A 125 11.27 5.65 7.59
N ALA A 126 12.08 5.31 8.61
CA ALA A 126 13.48 5.70 8.68
C ALA A 126 14.29 5.13 7.49
N TRP A 127 14.08 3.84 7.17
CA TRP A 127 14.73 3.22 6.01
C TRP A 127 14.30 3.85 4.68
N LEU A 128 13.01 4.11 4.49
CA LEU A 128 12.48 4.77 3.27
C LEU A 128 13.14 6.11 3.00
N ASN A 129 13.54 6.83 4.05
CA ASN A 129 14.14 8.16 3.96
C ASN A 129 15.67 8.16 4.01
N ALA A 130 16.30 7.03 4.28
CA ALA A 130 17.75 6.89 4.27
C ALA A 130 18.27 6.56 2.86
N SER A 131 19.44 7.10 2.50
CA SER A 131 20.11 6.75 1.25
C SER A 131 20.55 5.29 1.28
N SER A 132 20.23 4.52 0.25
CA SER A 132 20.61 3.11 0.10
C SER A 132 21.63 2.93 -1.00
N HIS A 133 22.80 2.35 -0.66
CA HIS A 133 23.83 2.02 -1.64
C HIS A 133 23.31 1.01 -2.68
N ALA A 134 22.55 0.01 -2.24
CA ALA A 134 21.95 -1.00 -3.13
C ALA A 134 20.96 -0.41 -4.15
N LEU A 135 20.38 0.75 -3.84
CA LEU A 135 19.45 1.48 -4.71
C LEU A 135 20.13 2.67 -5.42
N GLY A 136 21.44 2.58 -5.64
CA GLY A 136 22.22 3.61 -6.34
C GLY A 136 22.35 4.93 -5.56
N ASN A 137 22.48 4.84 -4.24
CA ASN A 137 22.56 5.96 -3.30
C ASN A 137 21.31 6.88 -3.29
N ARG A 138 20.17 6.35 -3.72
CA ARG A 138 18.86 7.03 -3.65
C ARG A 138 18.11 6.62 -2.40
N ARG A 139 17.22 7.48 -1.95
CA ARG A 139 16.27 7.12 -0.90
C ARG A 139 15.17 6.24 -1.50
N PRO A 140 14.79 5.12 -0.86
CA PRO A 140 13.74 4.24 -1.38
C PRO A 140 12.44 4.99 -1.71
N ILE A 141 12.04 5.98 -0.88
CA ILE A 141 10.82 6.77 -1.10
C ILE A 141 10.81 7.49 -2.46
N GLU A 142 11.95 7.91 -2.97
CA GLU A 142 12.05 8.59 -4.27
C GLU A 142 11.75 7.64 -5.44
N LEU A 143 12.03 6.35 -5.28
CA LEU A 143 11.80 5.32 -6.28
C LEU A 143 10.34 4.87 -6.35
N LEU A 144 9.52 5.15 -5.33
CA LEU A 144 8.12 4.75 -5.28
C LEU A 144 7.20 5.54 -6.24
N ARG A 145 7.72 6.54 -6.93
CA ARG A 145 6.95 7.36 -7.88
C ARG A 145 6.50 6.59 -9.11
N ASP A 146 7.29 5.61 -9.53
CA ASP A 146 6.97 4.75 -10.68
C ASP A 146 7.03 3.27 -10.31
N SER A 147 6.40 2.43 -11.17
CA SER A 147 6.27 0.99 -10.92
C SER A 147 7.62 0.26 -10.98
N TYR A 148 8.54 0.67 -11.85
CA TYR A 148 9.87 0.07 -11.90
C TYR A 148 10.69 0.37 -10.65
N GLY A 149 10.58 1.59 -10.12
CA GLY A 149 11.20 1.96 -8.85
C GLY A 149 10.59 1.19 -7.68
N LYS A 150 9.28 1.00 -7.66
CA LYS A 150 8.59 0.18 -6.67
C LYS A 150 9.12 -1.26 -6.67
N GLU A 151 9.33 -1.87 -7.84
CA GLU A 151 9.89 -3.23 -7.93
C GLU A 151 11.33 -3.31 -7.37
N LEU A 152 12.16 -2.28 -7.60
CA LEU A 152 13.49 -2.21 -6.99
C LEU A 152 13.42 -2.13 -5.46
N VAL A 153 12.50 -1.34 -4.93
CA VAL A 153 12.29 -1.23 -3.47
C VAL A 153 11.83 -2.54 -2.88
N LEU A 154 10.85 -3.23 -3.49
CA LEU A 154 10.39 -4.54 -3.04
C LEU A 154 11.50 -5.59 -3.09
N SER A 155 12.31 -5.61 -4.14
CA SER A 155 13.45 -6.53 -4.25
C SER A 155 14.47 -6.30 -3.15
N GLU A 156 14.73 -5.05 -2.80
CA GLU A 156 15.66 -4.71 -1.72
C GLU A 156 15.11 -5.11 -0.34
N LEU A 157 13.81 -4.88 -0.09
CA LEU A 157 13.14 -5.34 1.13
C LEU A 157 13.25 -6.86 1.30
N GLN A 158 13.03 -7.62 0.22
CA GLN A 158 13.17 -9.08 0.23
C GLN A 158 14.62 -9.52 0.52
N ARG A 159 15.62 -8.80 0.00
CA ARG A 159 17.03 -9.07 0.30
C ARG A 159 17.37 -8.84 1.76
N ILE A 160 16.86 -7.76 2.35
CA ILE A 160 17.03 -7.44 3.78
C ILE A 160 16.39 -8.54 4.63
N ASP A 161 15.17 -8.96 4.29
CA ASP A 161 14.46 -10.03 5.00
C ASP A 161 15.24 -11.35 4.99
N GLN A 162 15.90 -11.68 3.87
CA GLN A 162 16.72 -12.86 3.73
C GLN A 162 18.12 -12.74 4.38
N GLY A 163 18.42 -11.60 4.99
CA GLY A 163 19.73 -11.34 5.60
C GLY A 163 20.87 -11.17 4.60
N VAL A 164 20.56 -10.86 3.34
CA VAL A 164 21.56 -10.61 2.30
C VAL A 164 21.95 -9.13 2.35
N PHE A 165 22.98 -8.83 3.12
CA PHE A 165 23.57 -7.49 3.19
C PHE A 165 24.71 -7.37 2.16
N VAL A 166 24.64 -6.33 1.37
CA VAL A 166 25.72 -5.95 0.44
C VAL A 166 26.44 -4.72 0.95
#